data_45532675e9e483c74b8d14db16808d5a
#
_entry.id   45532675e9e483c74b8d14db16808d5a
#
_cell.length_a   1.000
_cell.length_b   1.000
_cell.length_c   1.000
_cell.angle_alpha   90.00
_cell.angle_beta   90.00
_cell.angle_gamma   90.00
#
_symmetry.space_group_name_H-M   'P 1'
#
loop_
_entity.id
_entity.type
_entity.pdbx_description
1 polymer ?
#
loop_
_entity_poly.entity_id
_entity_poly.type
_entity_poly.pdbx_seq_one_letter_code
_entity_poly.pdbx_strand_id
1 'polypeptide(L)'
;SYAKHTSIRPAKDDKKRDVDIIIVTNHCLSDDSLSVLSELFEVLQESSIYNSAELQHHSIGIELSQVSVDVVPVIQDDEDESLYYVCDSETGEWINTDPKGHKTWSTQVNQDSHNEYKPLVKIYKWWRRINCPSDVRYPKGITLEKLIADNIGDSERSTEDLVIRTMQNIISAYKEEFTDKGMVPLLADPSEKVSDNDLLAGY
;
A
#
# COMPACT_ATOMS: atom_id res chain seq x y z
N SER A 1 2.54 4.46 -1.99
CA SER A 1 2.47 5.63 -1.09
C SER A 1 3.07 6.92 -1.67
N TYR A 2 4.05 6.82 -2.58
CA TYR A 2 4.67 8.02 -3.19
C TYR A 2 3.66 8.86 -3.99
N ALA A 3 2.92 8.24 -4.90
CA ALA A 3 1.91 8.91 -5.73
C ALA A 3 0.76 9.55 -4.91
N LYS A 4 0.49 9.04 -3.72
CA LYS A 4 -0.51 9.58 -2.78
C LYS A 4 0.05 10.70 -1.88
N HIS A 5 1.36 10.97 -1.93
CA HIS A 5 2.07 11.89 -1.03
C HIS A 5 1.96 11.52 0.47
N THR A 6 1.82 10.24 0.77
CA THR A 6 1.77 9.68 2.13
C THR A 6 3.03 8.91 2.54
N SER A 7 4.08 8.95 1.71
CA SER A 7 5.37 8.34 2.02
C SER A 7 6.14 9.11 3.10
N ILE A 8 6.92 8.39 3.88
CA ILE A 8 7.81 8.95 4.91
C ILE A 8 9.26 8.56 4.62
N ARG A 9 10.20 9.32 5.15
CA ARG A 9 11.64 8.99 5.04
C ARG A 9 11.96 7.73 5.85
N PRO A 10 12.98 6.95 5.46
CA PRO A 10 13.54 5.90 6.31
C PRO A 10 13.92 6.44 7.70
N ALA A 11 13.78 5.61 8.73
CA ALA A 11 14.13 6.01 10.10
C ALA A 11 15.64 6.09 10.34
N LYS A 12 16.42 5.37 9.52
CA LYS A 12 17.90 5.36 9.56
C LYS A 12 18.44 5.77 8.18
N ASP A 13 19.56 6.45 8.18
CA ASP A 13 20.21 6.93 6.96
C ASP A 13 20.72 5.79 6.05
N ASP A 14 20.92 4.59 6.61
CA ASP A 14 21.35 3.39 5.91
C ASP A 14 20.21 2.64 5.19
N LYS A 15 18.95 3.01 5.45
CA LYS A 15 17.79 2.43 4.76
C LYS A 15 17.44 3.22 3.51
N LYS A 16 17.34 2.51 2.41
CA LYS A 16 16.90 3.06 1.13
C LYS A 16 15.41 3.41 1.17
N ARG A 17 14.99 4.23 0.22
CA ARG A 17 13.57 4.52 -0.02
C ARG A 17 13.00 3.46 -0.93
N ASP A 18 11.80 3.01 -0.63
CA ASP A 18 11.07 2.07 -1.47
C ASP A 18 10.21 2.85 -2.48
N VAL A 19 10.29 2.48 -3.74
CA VAL A 19 9.52 3.07 -4.85
C VAL A 19 8.87 1.95 -5.63
N ASP A 20 7.54 1.91 -5.63
CA ASP A 20 6.77 0.99 -6.45
C ASP A 20 6.58 1.59 -7.86
N ILE A 21 6.94 0.85 -8.89
CA ILE A 21 6.71 1.19 -10.30
C ILE A 21 5.74 0.17 -10.88
N ILE A 22 4.56 0.63 -11.27
CA ILE A 22 3.56 -0.21 -11.92
C ILE A 22 3.80 -0.16 -13.42
N ILE A 23 3.97 -1.33 -14.03
CA ILE A 23 4.11 -1.50 -15.47
C ILE A 23 2.85 -2.20 -15.99
N VAL A 24 2.08 -1.50 -16.82
CA VAL A 24 0.96 -2.12 -17.53
C VAL A 24 1.51 -2.90 -18.71
N THR A 25 1.29 -4.21 -18.70
CA THR A 25 1.73 -5.12 -19.78
C THR A 25 0.63 -5.33 -20.80
N ASN A 26 0.96 -5.92 -21.94
CA ASN A 26 -0.01 -6.28 -22.99
C ASN A 26 -0.58 -7.69 -22.82
N HIS A 27 -0.41 -8.30 -21.68
CA HIS A 27 -1.00 -9.58 -21.34
C HIS A 27 -2.48 -9.43 -20.95
N CYS A 28 -3.19 -10.55 -20.90
CA CYS A 28 -4.60 -10.62 -20.56
C CYS A 28 -4.85 -11.62 -19.41
N LEU A 29 -6.06 -11.63 -18.85
CA LEU A 29 -6.43 -12.48 -17.71
C LEU A 29 -6.33 -13.99 -18.01
N SER A 30 -6.33 -14.39 -19.29
CA SER A 30 -6.14 -15.81 -19.67
C SER A 30 -4.68 -16.25 -19.67
N ASP A 31 -3.74 -15.31 -19.60
CA ASP A 31 -2.32 -15.63 -19.51
C ASP A 31 -1.96 -16.08 -18.09
N ASP A 32 -1.01 -16.99 -17.99
CA ASP A 32 -0.54 -17.47 -16.70
C ASP A 32 0.22 -16.37 -15.96
N SER A 33 -0.28 -15.99 -14.79
CA SER A 33 0.24 -14.84 -14.03
C SER A 33 1.71 -15.02 -13.61
N LEU A 34 2.11 -16.27 -13.30
CA LEU A 34 3.49 -16.58 -12.94
C LEU A 34 4.43 -16.44 -14.13
N SER A 35 3.96 -16.82 -15.32
CA SER A 35 4.74 -16.64 -16.55
C SER A 35 5.00 -15.15 -16.83
N VAL A 36 3.97 -14.30 -16.69
CA VAL A 36 4.11 -12.84 -16.88
C VAL A 36 5.12 -12.23 -15.91
N LEU A 37 5.07 -12.62 -14.65
CA LEU A 37 6.03 -12.15 -13.65
C LEU A 37 7.44 -12.64 -13.94
N SER A 38 7.58 -13.91 -14.37
CA SER A 38 8.86 -14.53 -14.69
C SER A 38 9.50 -13.94 -15.94
N GLU A 39 8.72 -13.68 -17.00
CA GLU A 39 9.21 -13.04 -18.22
C GLU A 39 9.81 -11.66 -17.93
N LEU A 40 9.12 -10.85 -17.13
CA LEU A 40 9.64 -9.54 -16.72
C LEU A 40 10.92 -9.67 -15.90
N PHE A 41 10.98 -10.66 -15.00
CA PHE A 41 12.18 -10.94 -14.21
C PHE A 41 13.36 -11.33 -15.08
N GLU A 42 13.17 -12.21 -16.07
CA GLU A 42 14.22 -12.63 -17.01
C GLU A 42 14.75 -11.45 -17.81
N VAL A 43 13.86 -10.61 -18.36
CA VAL A 43 14.26 -9.39 -19.09
C VAL A 43 15.10 -8.45 -18.24
N LEU A 44 14.74 -8.28 -16.96
CA LEU A 44 15.52 -7.44 -16.05
C LEU A 44 16.87 -8.08 -15.69
N GLN A 45 16.93 -9.38 -15.52
CA GLN A 45 18.17 -10.12 -15.23
C GLN A 45 19.17 -10.09 -16.39
N GLU A 46 18.69 -10.07 -17.64
CA GLU A 46 19.55 -9.94 -18.82
C GLU A 46 20.23 -8.55 -18.91
N SER A 47 19.67 -7.56 -18.22
CA SER A 47 20.26 -6.22 -18.17
C SER A 47 21.54 -6.20 -17.35
N SER A 48 22.60 -5.62 -17.89
CA SER A 48 23.86 -5.40 -17.15
C SER A 48 23.71 -4.46 -15.93
N ILE A 49 22.59 -3.72 -15.85
CA ILE A 49 22.31 -2.75 -14.79
C ILE A 49 21.43 -3.37 -13.70
N TYR A 50 20.50 -4.26 -14.07
CA TYR A 50 19.48 -4.81 -13.17
C TYR A 50 19.63 -6.30 -12.90
N ASN A 51 20.80 -6.88 -13.17
CA ASN A 51 21.09 -8.30 -12.98
C ASN A 51 21.05 -8.79 -11.51
N SER A 52 20.92 -7.86 -10.56
CA SER A 52 20.68 -8.14 -9.14
C SER A 52 19.20 -8.10 -8.76
N ALA A 53 18.29 -8.10 -9.75
CA ALA A 53 16.85 -8.16 -9.49
C ALA A 53 16.49 -9.44 -8.76
N GLU A 54 15.53 -9.33 -7.83
CA GLU A 54 15.02 -10.45 -7.01
C GLU A 54 13.51 -10.58 -7.21
N LEU A 55 13.06 -11.82 -7.44
CA LEU A 55 11.65 -12.12 -7.54
C LEU A 55 10.99 -12.04 -6.16
N GLN A 56 9.91 -11.28 -6.06
CA GLN A 56 9.11 -11.10 -4.84
C GLN A 56 7.68 -11.59 -5.07
N HIS A 57 6.83 -11.46 -4.06
CA HIS A 57 5.47 -11.97 -4.08
C HIS A 57 4.61 -11.42 -5.24
N HIS A 58 4.63 -10.11 -5.48
CA HIS A 58 3.86 -9.44 -6.53
C HIS A 58 4.71 -8.57 -7.45
N SER A 59 6.02 -8.58 -7.27
CA SER A 59 6.94 -7.62 -7.89
C SER A 59 8.32 -8.20 -8.13
N ILE A 60 9.12 -7.43 -8.78
CA ILE A 60 10.55 -7.68 -8.92
C ILE A 60 11.29 -6.55 -8.20
N GLY A 61 12.00 -6.90 -7.15
CA GLY A 61 12.81 -5.97 -6.36
C GLY A 61 14.14 -5.66 -7.06
N ILE A 62 14.48 -4.39 -7.17
CA ILE A 62 15.77 -3.92 -7.72
C ILE A 62 16.42 -3.02 -6.68
N GLU A 63 17.60 -3.44 -6.22
CA GLU A 63 18.39 -2.67 -5.28
C GLU A 63 19.33 -1.71 -6.01
N LEU A 64 19.03 -0.41 -5.97
CA LEU A 64 19.90 0.64 -6.47
C LEU A 64 20.68 1.29 -5.30
N SER A 65 21.65 2.12 -5.61
CA SER A 65 22.54 2.73 -4.59
C SER A 65 21.77 3.55 -3.52
N GLN A 66 20.69 4.25 -3.89
CA GLN A 66 19.97 5.15 -3.01
C GLN A 66 18.47 4.81 -2.82
N VAL A 67 17.93 3.93 -3.66
CA VAL A 67 16.52 3.53 -3.62
C VAL A 67 16.42 2.04 -3.86
N SER A 68 15.42 1.41 -3.25
CA SER A 68 14.90 0.10 -3.63
C SER A 68 13.69 0.33 -4.53
N VAL A 69 13.62 -0.37 -5.64
CA VAL A 69 12.53 -0.24 -6.61
C VAL A 69 11.83 -1.57 -6.72
N ASP A 70 10.52 -1.57 -6.50
CA ASP A 70 9.66 -2.71 -6.74
C ASP A 70 8.92 -2.49 -8.06
N VAL A 71 9.26 -3.30 -9.06
CA VAL A 71 8.61 -3.29 -10.38
C VAL A 71 7.46 -4.27 -10.36
N VAL A 72 6.25 -3.76 -10.47
CA VAL A 72 4.99 -4.52 -10.37
C VAL A 72 4.36 -4.63 -11.75
N PRO A 73 4.40 -5.80 -12.43
CA PRO A 73 3.66 -6.00 -13.65
C PRO A 73 2.18 -6.12 -13.34
N VAL A 74 1.36 -5.39 -14.09
CA VAL A 74 -0.09 -5.46 -14.00
C VAL A 74 -0.67 -5.62 -15.40
N ILE A 75 -1.83 -6.26 -15.48
CA ILE A 75 -2.68 -6.24 -16.67
C ILE A 75 -3.86 -5.32 -16.42
N GLN A 76 -4.33 -4.66 -17.45
CA GLN A 76 -5.53 -3.85 -17.42
C GLN A 76 -6.71 -4.69 -17.91
N ASP A 77 -7.87 -4.52 -17.30
CA ASP A 77 -9.09 -5.19 -17.74
C ASP A 77 -9.53 -4.66 -19.11
N ASP A 78 -9.98 -5.56 -19.99
CA ASP A 78 -10.41 -5.21 -21.36
C ASP A 78 -11.79 -4.53 -21.38
N GLU A 79 -12.63 -4.76 -20.37
CA GLU A 79 -13.99 -4.23 -20.28
C GLU A 79 -14.06 -2.97 -19.39
N ASP A 80 -13.22 -2.88 -18.34
CA ASP A 80 -13.11 -1.72 -17.46
C ASP A 80 -11.66 -1.24 -17.34
N GLU A 81 -11.29 -0.26 -18.14
CA GLU A 81 -9.95 0.37 -18.14
C GLU A 81 -9.50 0.93 -16.77
N SER A 82 -10.38 0.97 -15.78
CA SER A 82 -10.04 1.41 -14.42
C SER A 82 -9.61 0.25 -13.52
N LEU A 83 -9.85 -0.99 -13.92
CA LEU A 83 -9.45 -2.19 -13.20
C LEU A 83 -8.08 -2.69 -13.65
N TYR A 84 -7.30 -3.12 -12.70
CA TYR A 84 -5.98 -3.73 -12.91
C TYR A 84 -5.87 -5.00 -12.10
N TYR A 85 -5.03 -5.91 -12.57
CA TYR A 85 -4.74 -7.15 -11.88
C TYR A 85 -3.23 -7.32 -11.72
N VAL A 86 -2.82 -7.78 -10.57
CA VAL A 86 -1.43 -8.09 -10.23
C VAL A 86 -1.28 -9.59 -10.01
N CYS A 87 -0.14 -10.15 -10.37
CA CYS A 87 0.17 -11.54 -10.11
C CYS A 87 0.35 -11.79 -8.60
N ASP A 88 -0.24 -12.88 -8.10
CA ASP A 88 0.10 -13.46 -6.82
C ASP A 88 1.00 -14.68 -7.04
N SER A 89 2.26 -14.57 -6.67
CA SER A 89 3.22 -15.65 -6.88
C SER A 89 3.03 -16.86 -5.97
N GLU A 90 2.25 -16.76 -4.89
CA GLU A 90 1.95 -17.90 -4.02
C GLU A 90 0.80 -18.74 -4.57
N THR A 91 -0.23 -18.09 -5.09
CA THR A 91 -1.41 -18.79 -5.62
C THR A 91 -1.36 -19.01 -7.13
N GLY A 92 -0.60 -18.21 -7.85
CA GLY A 92 -0.61 -18.18 -9.32
C GLY A 92 -1.85 -17.51 -9.89
N GLU A 93 -2.62 -16.79 -9.08
CA GLU A 93 -3.85 -16.13 -9.49
C GLU A 93 -3.62 -14.66 -9.80
N TRP A 94 -4.53 -14.08 -10.58
CA TRP A 94 -4.61 -12.65 -10.77
C TRP A 94 -5.44 -12.02 -9.67
N ILE A 95 -4.85 -11.07 -8.95
CA ILE A 95 -5.52 -10.32 -7.88
C ILE A 95 -5.89 -8.93 -8.38
N ASN A 96 -7.15 -8.56 -8.17
CA ASN A 96 -7.65 -7.25 -8.51
C ASN A 96 -6.98 -6.14 -7.69
N THR A 97 -6.62 -5.03 -8.33
CA THR A 97 -6.04 -3.84 -7.69
C THR A 97 -6.49 -2.56 -8.38
N ASP A 98 -6.64 -1.48 -7.61
CA ASP A 98 -7.01 -0.16 -8.16
C ASP A 98 -6.08 0.95 -7.64
N PRO A 99 -4.85 1.04 -8.16
CA PRO A 99 -3.90 2.06 -7.71
C PRO A 99 -4.34 3.50 -8.06
N LYS A 100 -5.12 3.68 -9.13
CA LYS A 100 -5.66 4.99 -9.51
C LYS A 100 -6.78 5.41 -8.57
N GLY A 101 -7.71 4.50 -8.24
CA GLY A 101 -8.78 4.71 -7.28
C GLY A 101 -8.23 5.03 -5.90
N HIS A 102 -7.26 4.29 -5.41
CA HIS A 102 -6.59 4.58 -4.14
C HIS A 102 -5.96 5.98 -4.09
N LYS A 103 -5.38 6.46 -5.21
CA LYS A 103 -4.84 7.81 -5.31
C LYS A 103 -5.96 8.85 -5.28
N THR A 104 -7.02 8.63 -6.04
CA THR A 104 -8.19 9.53 -6.12
C THR A 104 -8.86 9.64 -4.76
N TRP A 105 -9.18 8.49 -4.13
CA TRP A 105 -9.73 8.42 -2.79
C TRP A 105 -8.88 9.19 -1.77
N SER A 106 -7.59 8.91 -1.69
CA SER A 106 -6.68 9.59 -0.75
C SER A 106 -6.62 11.10 -0.98
N THR A 107 -6.81 11.55 -2.22
CA THR A 107 -6.84 12.98 -2.56
C THR A 107 -8.16 13.59 -2.12
N GLN A 108 -9.28 12.90 -2.34
CA GLN A 108 -10.60 13.35 -1.91
C GLN A 108 -10.68 13.47 -0.39
N VAL A 109 -10.29 12.42 0.35
CA VAL A 109 -10.24 12.46 1.82
C VAL A 109 -9.39 13.63 2.34
N ASN A 110 -8.26 13.91 1.68
CA ASN A 110 -7.43 15.05 2.07
C ASN A 110 -8.08 16.40 1.82
N GLN A 111 -8.86 16.54 0.75
CA GLN A 111 -9.63 17.76 0.47
C GLN A 111 -10.75 17.94 1.49
N ASP A 112 -11.50 16.87 1.77
CA ASP A 112 -12.64 16.89 2.70
C ASP A 112 -12.18 17.19 4.14
N SER A 113 -10.97 16.76 4.50
CA SER A 113 -10.32 17.05 5.79
C SER A 113 -9.48 18.34 5.78
N HIS A 114 -9.76 19.31 4.92
CA HIS A 114 -9.04 20.59 4.85
C HIS A 114 -7.50 20.43 4.72
N ASN A 115 -7.06 19.40 4.01
CA ASN A 115 -5.66 19.01 3.79
C ASN A 115 -4.91 18.49 5.03
N GLU A 116 -5.62 18.06 6.05
CA GLU A 116 -5.01 17.52 7.28
C GLU A 116 -4.74 16.01 7.21
N TYR A 117 -5.47 15.27 6.37
CA TYR A 117 -5.35 13.82 6.27
C TYR A 117 -3.93 13.34 5.92
N LYS A 118 -3.32 13.85 4.84
CA LYS A 118 -1.99 13.40 4.42
C LYS A 118 -0.87 13.71 5.43
N PRO A 119 -0.82 14.89 6.06
CA PRO A 119 0.06 15.13 7.18
C PRO A 119 -0.15 14.15 8.34
N LEU A 120 -1.39 13.89 8.72
CA LEU A 120 -1.75 12.99 9.79
C LEU A 120 -1.28 11.56 9.50
N VAL A 121 -1.52 11.05 8.29
CA VAL A 121 -1.01 9.73 7.85
C VAL A 121 0.51 9.64 8.01
N LYS A 122 1.25 10.68 7.63
CA LYS A 122 2.71 10.70 7.80
C LYS A 122 3.14 10.64 9.27
N ILE A 123 2.45 11.34 10.15
CA ILE A 123 2.70 11.33 11.59
C ILE A 123 2.49 9.90 12.13
N TYR A 124 1.38 9.27 11.80
CA TYR A 124 1.08 7.90 12.26
C TYR A 124 2.06 6.86 11.68
N LYS A 125 2.40 6.94 10.40
CA LYS A 125 3.41 6.07 9.80
C LYS A 125 4.77 6.25 10.46
N TRP A 126 5.16 7.49 10.77
CA TRP A 126 6.39 7.79 11.48
C TRP A 126 6.36 7.26 12.91
N TRP A 127 5.29 7.55 13.66
CA TRP A 127 5.09 7.05 15.01
C TRP A 127 5.19 5.53 15.08
N ARG A 128 4.47 4.83 14.19
CA ARG A 128 4.55 3.38 14.06
C ARG A 128 5.97 2.90 13.84
N ARG A 129 6.69 3.52 12.92
CA ARG A 129 8.07 3.13 12.58
C ARG A 129 9.04 3.25 13.75
N ILE A 130 8.86 4.24 14.61
CA ILE A 130 9.77 4.50 15.73
C ILE A 130 9.40 3.67 16.97
N ASN A 131 8.10 3.47 17.22
CA ASN A 131 7.65 2.94 18.50
C ASN A 131 7.25 1.47 18.44
N CYS A 132 7.08 0.92 17.25
CA CYS A 132 6.58 -0.44 17.11
C CYS A 132 7.73 -1.43 16.95
N PRO A 133 7.78 -2.51 17.77
CA PRO A 133 8.78 -3.56 17.65
C PRO A 133 8.72 -4.27 16.30
N SER A 134 9.84 -4.72 15.76
CA SER A 134 9.93 -5.35 14.45
C SER A 134 9.33 -6.76 14.37
N ASP A 135 9.09 -7.37 15.52
CA ASP A 135 8.56 -8.73 15.70
C ASP A 135 7.02 -8.78 15.84
N VAL A 136 6.37 -7.62 15.83
CA VAL A 136 4.90 -7.52 15.92
C VAL A 136 4.31 -7.16 14.54
N ARG A 137 3.23 -7.82 14.16
CA ARG A 137 2.48 -7.47 12.95
C ARG A 137 1.70 -6.17 13.16
N TYR A 138 1.77 -5.31 12.18
CA TYR A 138 1.07 -4.02 12.18
C TYR A 138 0.17 -3.90 10.96
N PRO A 139 -0.85 -3.02 11.02
CA PRO A 139 -1.62 -2.67 9.84
C PRO A 139 -0.70 -2.23 8.70
N LYS A 140 -0.92 -2.76 7.51
CA LYS A 140 -0.23 -2.29 6.29
C LYS A 140 -0.45 -0.80 6.06
N GLY A 141 0.32 -0.24 5.16
CA GLY A 141 0.25 1.18 4.86
C GLY A 141 -1.14 1.64 4.44
N ILE A 142 -1.80 0.87 3.57
CA ILE A 142 -3.16 1.18 3.09
C ILE A 142 -4.21 1.02 4.20
N THR A 143 -4.13 -0.04 5.00
CA THR A 143 -5.03 -0.24 6.14
C THR A 143 -4.93 0.89 7.17
N LEU A 144 -3.70 1.31 7.48
CA LEU A 144 -3.47 2.46 8.36
C LEU A 144 -4.06 3.75 7.77
N GLU A 145 -3.87 3.97 6.47
CA GLU A 145 -4.44 5.11 5.75
C GLU A 145 -5.98 5.10 5.85
N LYS A 146 -6.61 3.94 5.66
CA LYS A 146 -8.06 3.77 5.76
C LYS A 146 -8.58 3.98 7.18
N LEU A 147 -7.92 3.38 8.18
CA LEU A 147 -8.25 3.61 9.60
C LEU A 147 -8.25 5.10 9.96
N ILE A 148 -7.26 5.84 9.49
CA ILE A 148 -7.17 7.28 9.72
C ILE A 148 -8.31 8.01 9.00
N ALA A 149 -8.55 7.70 7.73
CA ALA A 149 -9.58 8.35 6.92
C ALA A 149 -10.97 8.21 7.54
N ASP A 150 -11.31 6.99 8.00
CA ASP A 150 -12.62 6.69 8.57
C ASP A 150 -12.83 7.29 9.98
N ASN A 151 -11.73 7.69 10.64
CA ASN A 151 -11.77 8.12 12.04
C ASN A 151 -11.16 9.51 12.26
N ILE A 152 -10.82 10.26 11.21
CA ILE A 152 -10.28 11.59 11.34
C ILE A 152 -11.27 12.50 12.09
N GLY A 153 -10.79 13.22 13.09
CA GLY A 153 -11.61 14.16 13.85
C GLY A 153 -11.81 15.49 13.12
N ASP A 154 -12.61 16.35 13.72
CA ASP A 154 -12.87 17.70 13.20
C ASP A 154 -11.60 18.56 13.17
N SER A 155 -11.44 19.34 12.11
CA SER A 155 -10.24 20.10 11.78
C SER A 155 -10.07 21.46 12.52
N GLU A 156 -10.98 21.81 13.44
CA GLU A 156 -10.94 23.11 14.16
C GLU A 156 -9.91 23.17 15.29
N ARG A 157 -8.95 22.24 15.35
CA ARG A 157 -8.04 22.06 16.47
C ARG A 157 -6.58 22.05 16.03
N SER A 158 -5.70 22.05 17.02
CA SER A 158 -4.27 21.88 16.76
C SER A 158 -3.97 20.49 16.16
N THR A 159 -2.87 20.36 15.43
CA THR A 159 -2.42 19.07 14.90
C THR A 159 -2.26 18.03 16.01
N GLU A 160 -1.84 18.43 17.22
CA GLU A 160 -1.70 17.56 18.38
C GLU A 160 -3.05 16.99 18.82
N ASP A 161 -4.07 17.85 18.94
CA ASP A 161 -5.43 17.43 19.27
C ASP A 161 -5.99 16.48 18.21
N LEU A 162 -5.73 16.77 16.93
CA LEU A 162 -6.18 15.93 15.82
C LEU A 162 -5.55 14.54 15.89
N VAL A 163 -4.24 14.43 16.14
CA VAL A 163 -3.55 13.15 16.33
C VAL A 163 -4.18 12.37 17.48
N ILE A 164 -4.31 12.98 18.66
CA ILE A 164 -4.83 12.30 19.84
C ILE A 164 -6.27 11.82 19.60
N ARG A 165 -7.13 12.67 19.05
CA ARG A 165 -8.53 12.32 18.79
C ARG A 165 -8.69 11.22 17.77
N THR A 166 -7.99 11.32 16.64
CA THR A 166 -8.04 10.26 15.63
C THR A 166 -7.62 8.92 16.23
N MET A 167 -6.57 8.89 17.07
CA MET A 167 -6.19 7.66 17.79
C MET A 167 -7.31 7.16 18.71
N GLN A 168 -7.91 8.06 19.50
CA GLN A 168 -9.01 7.71 20.39
C GLN A 168 -10.22 7.18 19.62
N ASN A 169 -10.55 7.79 18.49
CA ASN A 169 -11.64 7.35 17.62
C ASN A 169 -11.35 5.95 17.05
N ILE A 170 -10.15 5.70 16.54
CA ILE A 170 -9.73 4.38 16.05
C ILE A 170 -9.84 3.32 17.16
N ILE A 171 -9.28 3.59 18.35
CA ILE A 171 -9.34 2.66 19.48
C ILE A 171 -10.79 2.40 19.89
N SER A 172 -11.63 3.42 19.89
CA SER A 172 -13.05 3.29 20.28
C SER A 172 -13.85 2.51 19.23
N ALA A 173 -13.62 2.76 17.95
CA ALA A 173 -14.32 2.12 16.84
C ALA A 173 -14.00 0.62 16.72
N TYR A 174 -12.73 0.26 16.98
CA TYR A 174 -12.21 -1.10 16.80
C TYR A 174 -11.66 -1.71 18.09
N LYS A 175 -12.29 -1.38 19.22
CA LYS A 175 -11.84 -1.83 20.55
C LYS A 175 -11.80 -3.34 20.65
N GLU A 176 -12.83 -4.01 20.16
CA GLU A 176 -12.94 -5.47 20.22
C GLU A 176 -11.80 -6.15 19.43
N GLU A 177 -11.55 -5.69 18.23
CA GLU A 177 -10.52 -6.24 17.36
C GLU A 177 -9.11 -6.03 17.95
N PHE A 178 -8.77 -4.81 18.34
CA PHE A 178 -7.44 -4.50 18.84
C PHE A 178 -7.18 -4.99 20.26
N THR A 179 -8.17 -4.85 21.17
CA THR A 179 -7.96 -5.11 22.59
C THR A 179 -8.32 -6.54 22.97
N ASP A 180 -9.48 -7.03 22.48
CA ASP A 180 -10.03 -8.28 22.95
C ASP A 180 -9.57 -9.46 22.07
N LYS A 181 -9.41 -9.24 20.75
CA LYS A 181 -8.98 -10.26 19.80
C LYS A 181 -7.51 -10.15 19.41
N GLY A 182 -6.87 -9.00 19.64
CA GLY A 182 -5.48 -8.76 19.21
C GLY A 182 -5.30 -8.81 17.68
N MET A 183 -6.33 -8.43 16.94
CA MET A 183 -6.38 -8.51 15.48
C MET A 183 -6.42 -7.12 14.86
N VAL A 184 -5.97 -7.02 13.62
CA VAL A 184 -6.21 -5.84 12.79
C VAL A 184 -7.63 -5.94 12.21
N PRO A 185 -8.45 -4.87 12.27
CA PRO A 185 -9.80 -4.90 11.72
C PRO A 185 -9.79 -5.13 10.21
N LEU A 186 -10.76 -5.91 9.73
CA LEU A 186 -11.03 -6.06 8.31
C LEU A 186 -11.73 -4.79 7.81
N LEU A 187 -11.14 -4.14 6.84
CA LEU A 187 -11.66 -2.91 6.24
C LEU A 187 -11.98 -3.13 4.77
N ALA A 188 -13.06 -2.53 4.30
CA ALA A 188 -13.38 -2.51 2.87
C ALA A 188 -12.34 -1.70 2.09
N ASP A 189 -12.06 -2.11 0.85
CA ASP A 189 -11.18 -1.34 -0.04
C ASP A 189 -11.77 0.04 -0.32
N PRO A 190 -10.97 1.10 -0.19
CA PRO A 190 -11.45 2.46 -0.37
C PRO A 190 -11.85 2.81 -1.81
N SER A 191 -11.43 2.04 -2.81
CA SER A 191 -11.83 2.25 -4.21
C SER A 191 -13.18 1.63 -4.56
N GLU A 192 -13.71 0.75 -3.69
CA GLU A 192 -14.96 0.00 -3.89
C GLU A 192 -14.95 -0.94 -5.11
N LYS A 193 -13.80 -1.11 -5.76
CA LYS A 193 -13.63 -1.94 -6.96
C LYS A 193 -12.85 -3.22 -6.70
N VAL A 194 -12.12 -3.25 -5.59
CA VAL A 194 -11.27 -4.35 -5.18
C VAL A 194 -11.97 -5.12 -4.07
N SER A 195 -11.90 -6.44 -4.08
CA SER A 195 -12.51 -7.24 -3.02
C SER A 195 -11.79 -7.04 -1.68
N ASP A 196 -12.53 -7.21 -0.57
CA ASP A 196 -11.97 -7.12 0.78
C ASP A 196 -10.84 -8.14 1.00
N ASN A 197 -10.91 -9.28 0.30
CA ASN A 197 -9.87 -10.32 0.36
C ASN A 197 -8.55 -9.84 -0.23
N ASP A 198 -8.58 -9.01 -1.26
CA ASP A 198 -7.38 -8.50 -1.93
C ASP A 198 -6.63 -7.46 -1.07
N LEU A 199 -7.34 -6.72 -0.22
CA LEU A 199 -6.72 -5.89 0.81
C LEU A 199 -5.97 -6.72 1.86
N LEU A 200 -6.45 -7.92 2.13
CA LEU A 200 -5.89 -8.83 3.13
C LEU A 200 -4.78 -9.71 2.56
N ALA A 201 -4.76 -9.97 1.26
CA ALA A 201 -3.73 -10.78 0.59
C ALA A 201 -2.29 -10.29 0.85
N GLY A 202 -2.19 -9.30 1.59
CA GLY A 202 -0.97 -8.71 2.04
C GLY A 202 -0.69 -8.78 3.53
N TYR A 203 -1.36 -9.60 4.32
CA TYR A 203 -1.09 -9.83 5.74
C TYR A 203 -0.36 -11.14 6.01
#